data_3bb7e911e0585aa560a4daf8b9474df0
#
_entry.id   3bb7e911e0585aa560a4daf8b9474df0
#
_cell.length_a   1.000
_cell.length_b   1.000
_cell.length_c   1.000
_cell.angle_alpha   90.00
_cell.angle_beta   90.00
_cell.angle_gamma   90.00
#
_symmetry.space_group_name_H-M   'P 1'
#
loop_
_entity.id
_entity.type
_entity.pdbx_description
1 polymer ?
#
loop_
_entity_poly.entity_id
_entity_poly.type
_entity_poly.pdbx_seq_one_letter_code
_entity_poly.pdbx_strand_id
1 'polypeptide(L)'
;MTLATSDTKTIAVALTGASGMPYGLRLVECLLAAGCRVWLLYSQVAQIVARQEMDLSLPARPFDVEAQLGARFGAAPGQLRVFGREEWFAPPASGSNPPDAMVVCPCSMGSLAAIAAGLASTLIERAADVAIKEGRKLVIVPRETPFSVLHLENMLRLARMGVVILPANPGFYHHPQSVGDLVDFVVARILDQLGVAHALMPRWGDEASRSHFEE
;
A
#
# COMPACT_ATOMS: atom_id res chain seq x y z
N MET A 1 -9.47 28.91 22.14
CA MET A 1 -10.02 27.68 21.52
C MET A 1 -9.12 27.35 20.32
N THR A 2 -8.05 26.61 20.58
CA THR A 2 -7.04 26.26 19.56
C THR A 2 -7.63 25.11 18.76
N LEU A 3 -7.97 25.37 17.48
CA LEU A 3 -8.30 24.32 16.53
C LEU A 3 -7.07 23.41 16.43
N ALA A 4 -7.22 22.17 16.90
CA ALA A 4 -6.26 21.12 16.63
C ALA A 4 -6.19 20.97 15.10
N THR A 5 -5.12 21.41 14.50
CA THR A 5 -4.75 21.04 13.13
C THR A 5 -4.62 19.52 13.15
N SER A 6 -5.56 18.79 12.58
CA SER A 6 -5.38 17.37 12.37
C SER A 6 -4.17 17.22 11.47
N ASP A 7 -3.06 16.75 12.05
CA ASP A 7 -1.84 16.50 11.28
C ASP A 7 -2.19 15.52 10.16
N THR A 8 -2.14 16.01 8.92
CA THR A 8 -2.45 15.22 7.72
C THR A 8 -1.44 14.07 7.63
N LYS A 9 -1.88 12.83 7.86
CA LYS A 9 -1.01 11.66 7.77
C LYS A 9 -0.35 11.57 6.40
N THR A 10 0.95 11.29 6.39
CA THR A 10 1.71 11.00 5.16
C THR A 10 1.95 9.50 5.08
N ILE A 11 1.43 8.87 4.05
CA ILE A 11 1.54 7.42 3.83
C ILE A 11 2.38 7.17 2.57
N ALA A 12 3.48 6.42 2.72
CA ALA A 12 4.22 5.92 1.57
C ALA A 12 3.56 4.64 1.04
N VAL A 13 3.27 4.61 -0.25
CA VAL A 13 2.73 3.42 -0.94
C VAL A 13 3.71 2.99 -2.01
N ALA A 14 4.16 1.73 -1.97
CA ALA A 14 5.07 1.17 -2.95
C ALA A 14 4.36 0.09 -3.78
N LEU A 15 4.34 0.27 -5.10
CA LEU A 15 3.82 -0.70 -6.06
C LEU A 15 4.98 -1.54 -6.60
N THR A 16 4.89 -2.86 -6.50
CA THR A 16 5.95 -3.76 -7.02
C THR A 16 5.43 -4.69 -8.10
N GLY A 17 6.29 -5.57 -8.62
CA GLY A 17 6.00 -6.44 -9.77
C GLY A 17 5.23 -7.71 -9.43
N ALA A 18 4.35 -7.71 -8.44
CA ALA A 18 3.41 -8.79 -8.21
C ALA A 18 2.05 -8.48 -8.85
N SER A 19 1.30 -9.50 -9.23
CA SER A 19 -0.12 -9.34 -9.60
C SER A 19 -0.92 -8.78 -8.43
N GLY A 20 -1.90 -7.93 -8.70
CA GLY A 20 -2.70 -7.25 -7.68
C GLY A 20 -2.56 -5.72 -7.72
N MET A 21 -2.24 -5.16 -8.87
CA MET A 21 -2.23 -3.71 -9.09
C MET A 21 -3.54 -3.02 -8.68
N PRO A 22 -4.73 -3.65 -8.86
CA PRO A 22 -5.99 -3.09 -8.36
C PRO A 22 -5.97 -2.77 -6.86
N TYR A 23 -5.35 -3.61 -6.02
CA TYR A 23 -5.23 -3.34 -4.57
C TYR A 23 -4.42 -2.07 -4.30
N GLY A 24 -3.26 -1.94 -4.95
CA GLY A 24 -2.37 -0.81 -4.74
C GLY A 24 -2.99 0.52 -5.19
N LEU A 25 -3.60 0.55 -6.36
CA LEU A 25 -4.23 1.77 -6.89
C LEU A 25 -5.50 2.14 -6.13
N ARG A 26 -6.32 1.15 -5.73
CA ARG A 26 -7.49 1.39 -4.88
C ARG A 26 -7.09 1.92 -3.50
N LEU A 27 -5.99 1.42 -2.93
CA LEU A 27 -5.44 1.95 -1.69
C LEU A 27 -5.04 3.43 -1.84
N VAL A 28 -4.33 3.79 -2.92
CA VAL A 28 -3.96 5.20 -3.20
C VAL A 28 -5.21 6.07 -3.29
N GLU A 29 -6.24 5.66 -4.04
CA GLU A 29 -7.51 6.35 -4.17
C GLU A 29 -8.18 6.58 -2.80
N CYS A 30 -8.30 5.54 -1.97
CA CYS A 30 -8.91 5.63 -0.65
C CYS A 30 -8.13 6.53 0.32
N LEU A 31 -6.80 6.49 0.29
CA LEU A 31 -5.95 7.36 1.11
C LEU A 31 -6.12 8.83 0.73
N LEU A 32 -6.16 9.14 -0.57
CA LEU A 32 -6.40 10.48 -1.07
C LEU A 32 -7.80 10.98 -0.68
N ALA A 33 -8.83 10.16 -0.86
CA ALA A 33 -10.20 10.48 -0.45
C ALA A 33 -10.34 10.71 1.06
N ALA A 34 -9.53 9.99 1.88
CA ALA A 34 -9.47 10.19 3.33
C ALA A 34 -8.64 11.42 3.76
N GLY A 35 -8.13 12.23 2.83
CA GLY A 35 -7.35 13.43 3.12
C GLY A 35 -5.89 13.17 3.49
N CYS A 36 -5.38 11.94 3.34
CA CYS A 36 -3.98 11.64 3.57
C CYS A 36 -3.10 12.22 2.47
N ARG A 37 -1.85 12.58 2.80
CA ARG A 37 -0.80 12.80 1.81
C ARG A 37 -0.22 11.45 1.41
N VAL A 38 -0.08 11.21 0.10
CA VAL A 38 0.45 9.96 -0.42
C VAL A 38 1.80 10.18 -1.10
N TRP A 39 2.81 9.43 -0.68
CA TRP A 39 4.09 9.30 -1.36
C TRP A 39 4.13 7.98 -2.11
N LEU A 40 4.00 8.04 -3.43
CA LEU A 40 3.94 6.85 -4.28
C LEU A 40 5.34 6.52 -4.82
N LEU A 41 5.73 5.26 -4.62
CA LEU A 41 6.92 4.65 -5.18
C LEU A 41 6.50 3.47 -6.06
N TYR A 42 7.22 3.21 -7.14
CA TYR A 42 6.89 2.06 -7.98
C TYR A 42 8.14 1.45 -8.62
N SER A 43 8.12 0.15 -8.81
CA SER A 43 9.16 -0.56 -9.54
C SER A 43 8.89 -0.52 -11.05
N GLN A 44 9.93 -0.75 -11.85
CA GLN A 44 9.77 -0.85 -13.31
C GLN A 44 8.79 -1.98 -13.69
N VAL A 45 8.82 -3.11 -12.97
CA VAL A 45 7.92 -4.24 -13.24
C VAL A 45 6.47 -3.90 -12.87
N ALA A 46 6.24 -3.01 -11.88
CA ALA A 46 4.90 -2.53 -11.56
C ALA A 46 4.21 -1.84 -12.74
N GLN A 47 4.96 -1.12 -13.60
CA GLN A 47 4.41 -0.50 -14.82
C GLN A 47 3.91 -1.55 -15.82
N ILE A 48 4.65 -2.67 -15.94
CA ILE A 48 4.25 -3.79 -16.81
C ILE A 48 2.97 -4.42 -16.28
N VAL A 49 2.90 -4.68 -14.95
CA VAL A 49 1.72 -5.27 -14.31
C VAL A 49 0.50 -4.35 -14.43
N ALA A 50 0.65 -3.04 -14.22
CA ALA A 50 -0.43 -2.07 -14.38
C ALA A 50 -1.04 -2.12 -15.79
N ARG A 51 -0.19 -2.23 -16.83
CA ARG A 51 -0.65 -2.36 -18.20
C ARG A 51 -1.38 -3.68 -18.46
N GLN A 52 -0.88 -4.79 -17.91
CA GLN A 52 -1.48 -6.10 -18.12
C GLN A 52 -2.81 -6.29 -17.40
N GLU A 53 -2.92 -5.79 -16.18
CA GLU A 53 -4.08 -6.04 -15.32
C GLU A 53 -5.18 -4.99 -15.45
N MET A 54 -4.85 -3.76 -15.84
CA MET A 54 -5.76 -2.62 -15.81
C MET A 54 -5.76 -1.77 -17.07
N ASP A 55 -5.08 -2.20 -18.12
CA ASP A 55 -4.85 -1.40 -19.35
C ASP A 55 -4.29 0.01 -19.04
N LEU A 56 -3.60 0.15 -17.90
CA LEU A 56 -3.05 1.41 -17.42
C LEU A 56 -1.58 1.52 -17.79
N SER A 57 -1.29 2.36 -18.78
CA SER A 57 0.09 2.73 -19.11
C SER A 57 0.56 3.86 -18.19
N LEU A 58 1.47 3.55 -17.27
CA LEU A 58 2.13 4.55 -16.43
C LEU A 58 3.30 5.16 -17.22
N PRO A 59 3.41 6.49 -17.29
CA PRO A 59 4.54 7.17 -17.94
C PRO A 59 5.89 6.80 -17.33
N ALA A 60 6.97 7.09 -18.10
CA ALA A 60 8.32 6.81 -17.61
C ALA A 60 8.79 7.80 -16.53
N ARG A 61 8.33 9.06 -16.59
CA ARG A 61 8.74 10.09 -15.64
C ARG A 61 7.80 10.15 -14.44
N PRO A 62 8.30 10.16 -13.20
CA PRO A 62 7.48 10.25 -11.98
C PRO A 62 6.50 11.41 -11.99
N PHE A 63 6.93 12.58 -12.48
CA PHE A 63 6.06 13.76 -12.58
C PHE A 63 4.82 13.52 -13.46
N ASP A 64 4.99 12.81 -14.58
CA ASP A 64 3.86 12.51 -15.48
C ASP A 64 2.93 11.45 -14.85
N VAL A 65 3.47 10.50 -14.08
CA VAL A 65 2.66 9.54 -13.28
C VAL A 65 1.87 10.27 -12.21
N GLU A 66 2.50 11.25 -11.53
CA GLU A 66 1.84 12.09 -10.52
C GLU A 66 0.66 12.86 -11.13
N ALA A 67 0.86 13.49 -12.27
CA ALA A 67 -0.18 14.23 -12.97
C ALA A 67 -1.34 13.30 -13.42
N GLN A 68 -1.00 12.13 -14.00
CA GLN A 68 -2.00 11.17 -14.48
C GLN A 68 -2.84 10.58 -13.33
N LEU A 69 -2.19 10.10 -12.28
CA LEU A 69 -2.89 9.50 -11.15
C LEU A 69 -3.59 10.55 -10.28
N GLY A 70 -2.99 11.75 -10.14
CA GLY A 70 -3.62 12.87 -9.47
C GLY A 70 -4.94 13.29 -10.13
N ALA A 71 -4.95 13.41 -11.46
CA ALA A 71 -6.17 13.67 -12.22
C ALA A 71 -7.18 12.52 -12.11
N ARG A 72 -6.73 11.26 -12.18
CA ARG A 72 -7.59 10.08 -12.08
C ARG A 72 -8.31 9.98 -10.73
N PHE A 73 -7.64 10.31 -9.64
CA PHE A 73 -8.16 10.14 -8.27
C PHE A 73 -8.60 11.48 -7.62
N GLY A 74 -8.58 12.58 -8.35
CA GLY A 74 -9.01 13.87 -7.84
C GLY A 74 -8.14 14.41 -6.70
N ALA A 75 -6.82 14.13 -6.72
CA ALA A 75 -5.91 14.58 -5.68
C ALA A 75 -5.80 16.11 -5.63
N ALA A 76 -5.85 16.67 -4.43
CA ALA A 76 -5.56 18.09 -4.23
C ALA A 76 -4.07 18.41 -4.53
N PRO A 77 -3.73 19.66 -4.87
CA PRO A 77 -2.35 20.06 -5.12
C PRO A 77 -1.42 19.66 -3.97
N GLY A 78 -0.35 18.92 -4.28
CA GLY A 78 0.65 18.44 -3.31
C GLY A 78 0.19 17.27 -2.40
N GLN A 79 -1.01 16.76 -2.58
CA GLN A 79 -1.52 15.61 -1.82
C GLN A 79 -0.92 14.29 -2.29
N LEU A 80 -0.70 14.12 -3.59
CA LEU A 80 0.03 13.00 -4.17
C LEU A 80 1.41 13.48 -4.61
N ARG A 81 2.46 12.74 -4.26
CA ARG A 81 3.80 12.89 -4.80
C ARG A 81 4.34 11.54 -5.26
N VAL A 82 4.95 11.53 -6.42
CA VAL A 82 5.50 10.30 -7.03
C VAL A 82 7.01 10.43 -7.13
N PHE A 83 7.73 9.39 -6.68
CA PHE A 83 9.19 9.38 -6.65
C PHE A 83 9.77 8.30 -7.55
N GLY A 84 10.88 8.61 -8.21
CA GLY A 84 11.63 7.69 -9.05
C GLY A 84 12.39 6.63 -8.23
N ARG A 85 12.76 5.55 -8.91
CA ARG A 85 13.44 4.39 -8.30
C ARG A 85 14.75 4.76 -7.58
N GLU A 86 15.49 5.73 -8.10
CA GLU A 86 16.82 6.12 -7.64
C GLU A 86 16.87 7.57 -7.14
N GLU A 87 15.70 8.06 -6.67
CA GLU A 87 15.58 9.42 -6.15
C GLU A 87 16.01 9.48 -4.67
N TRP A 88 17.30 9.33 -4.42
CA TRP A 88 17.89 9.19 -3.07
C TRP A 88 17.73 10.40 -2.17
N PHE A 89 17.42 11.58 -2.72
CA PHE A 89 17.10 12.79 -1.97
C PHE A 89 15.62 12.96 -1.66
N ALA A 90 14.77 12.00 -2.06
CA ALA A 90 13.37 12.02 -1.71
C ALA A 90 13.16 11.83 -0.18
N PRO A 91 12.11 12.45 0.40
CA PRO A 91 11.84 12.35 1.84
C PRO A 91 11.82 10.93 2.41
N PRO A 92 11.22 9.92 1.75
CA PRO A 92 11.16 8.56 2.29
C PRO A 92 12.54 7.87 2.39
N ALA A 93 13.59 8.42 1.77
CA ALA A 93 14.95 7.88 1.89
C ALA A 93 15.66 8.24 3.20
N SER A 94 15.12 9.18 3.99
CA SER A 94 15.76 9.70 5.18
C SER A 94 14.93 9.51 6.45
N GLY A 95 15.58 9.09 7.54
CA GLY A 95 14.95 9.02 8.86
C GLY A 95 14.64 10.39 9.48
N SER A 96 15.15 11.49 8.94
CA SER A 96 14.81 12.85 9.41
C SER A 96 13.44 13.33 8.93
N ASN A 97 12.87 12.69 7.90
CA ASN A 97 11.55 12.99 7.38
C ASN A 97 10.84 11.71 6.90
N PRO A 98 10.63 10.73 7.81
CA PRO A 98 9.99 9.47 7.43
C PRO A 98 8.49 9.68 7.25
N PRO A 99 7.80 8.84 6.43
CA PRO A 99 6.34 8.82 6.40
C PRO A 99 5.79 8.33 7.75
N ASP A 100 4.54 8.63 8.05
CA ASP A 100 3.86 8.11 9.25
C ASP A 100 3.67 6.59 9.20
N ALA A 101 3.48 6.04 8.00
CA ALA A 101 3.46 4.62 7.72
C ALA A 101 3.86 4.35 6.27
N MET A 102 4.25 3.10 5.99
CA MET A 102 4.52 2.63 4.64
C MET A 102 3.76 1.35 4.33
N VAL A 103 3.27 1.23 3.11
CA VAL A 103 2.61 0.02 2.59
C VAL A 103 3.31 -0.41 1.30
N VAL A 104 3.67 -1.68 1.19
CA VAL A 104 4.13 -2.29 -0.07
C VAL A 104 3.01 -3.17 -0.61
N CYS A 105 2.26 -2.68 -1.61
CA CYS A 105 1.05 -3.32 -2.13
C CYS A 105 0.88 -3.09 -3.64
N PRO A 106 0.88 -4.17 -4.45
CA PRO A 106 1.24 -5.52 -4.07
C PRO A 106 2.75 -5.68 -3.83
N CYS A 107 3.14 -6.67 -3.01
CA CYS A 107 4.53 -6.97 -2.76
C CYS A 107 4.95 -8.28 -3.45
N SER A 108 5.93 -8.19 -4.36
CA SER A 108 6.57 -9.35 -4.97
C SER A 108 7.51 -10.05 -3.98
N MET A 109 7.72 -11.35 -4.17
CA MET A 109 8.64 -12.12 -3.32
C MET A 109 10.08 -11.64 -3.41
N GLY A 110 10.50 -11.10 -4.56
CA GLY A 110 11.81 -10.46 -4.70
C GLY A 110 11.93 -9.20 -3.83
N SER A 111 10.92 -8.33 -3.82
CA SER A 111 10.89 -7.15 -2.96
C SER A 111 10.82 -7.53 -1.48
N LEU A 112 10.00 -8.52 -1.12
CA LEU A 112 9.93 -9.08 0.23
C LEU A 112 11.32 -9.56 0.70
N ALA A 113 12.01 -10.34 -0.13
CA ALA A 113 13.32 -10.89 0.18
C ALA A 113 14.37 -9.78 0.35
N ALA A 114 14.37 -8.78 -0.54
CA ALA A 114 15.28 -7.65 -0.48
C ALA A 114 15.11 -6.85 0.82
N ILE A 115 13.87 -6.53 1.20
CA ILE A 115 13.55 -5.83 2.46
C ILE A 115 13.94 -6.70 3.67
N ALA A 116 13.63 -8.00 3.65
CA ALA A 116 13.98 -8.91 4.73
C ALA A 116 15.50 -9.08 4.92
N ALA A 117 16.27 -8.96 3.82
CA ALA A 117 17.73 -8.99 3.86
C ALA A 117 18.37 -7.64 4.24
N GLY A 118 17.58 -6.57 4.39
CA GLY A 118 18.08 -5.22 4.69
C GLY A 118 18.79 -4.57 3.51
N LEU A 119 18.42 -4.92 2.27
CA LEU A 119 18.96 -4.27 1.08
C LEU A 119 18.37 -2.87 0.92
N ALA A 120 19.13 -1.98 0.29
CA ALA A 120 18.73 -0.59 0.02
C ALA A 120 19.19 -0.17 -1.38
N SER A 121 18.99 -1.05 -2.38
CA SER A 121 19.40 -0.84 -3.76
C SER A 121 18.41 0.00 -4.57
N THR A 122 17.21 0.18 -4.04
CA THR A 122 16.15 1.01 -4.63
C THR A 122 15.52 1.90 -3.57
N LEU A 123 14.82 2.95 -3.98
CA LEU A 123 14.11 3.82 -3.05
C LEU A 123 13.02 3.07 -2.26
N ILE A 124 12.39 2.04 -2.85
CA ILE A 124 11.40 1.20 -2.14
C ILE A 124 12.06 0.45 -0.97
N GLU A 125 13.17 -0.21 -1.22
CA GLU A 125 13.93 -0.94 -0.20
C GLU A 125 14.44 0.01 0.88
N ARG A 126 15.01 1.15 0.48
CA ARG A 126 15.50 2.17 1.41
C ARG A 126 14.38 2.76 2.26
N ALA A 127 13.23 3.07 1.69
CA ALA A 127 12.08 3.58 2.45
C ALA A 127 11.55 2.55 3.46
N ALA A 128 11.54 1.26 3.08
CA ALA A 128 11.17 0.19 4.00
C ALA A 128 12.18 0.05 5.15
N ASP A 129 13.50 0.12 4.87
CA ASP A 129 14.54 0.13 5.89
C ASP A 129 14.38 1.34 6.83
N VAL A 130 14.12 2.52 6.28
CA VAL A 130 13.82 3.73 7.07
C VAL A 130 12.59 3.53 7.95
N ALA A 131 11.50 2.98 7.41
CA ALA A 131 10.29 2.72 8.20
C ALA A 131 10.58 1.78 9.38
N ILE A 132 11.33 0.70 9.16
CA ILE A 132 11.70 -0.26 10.21
C ILE A 132 12.58 0.41 11.28
N LYS A 133 13.66 1.07 10.89
CA LYS A 133 14.61 1.64 11.86
C LYS A 133 14.06 2.83 12.65
N GLU A 134 13.10 3.57 12.08
CA GLU A 134 12.42 4.70 12.75
C GLU A 134 11.15 4.25 13.50
N GLY A 135 10.89 2.94 13.60
CA GLY A 135 9.70 2.42 14.29
C GLY A 135 8.39 2.86 13.67
N ARG A 136 8.39 3.18 12.36
CA ARG A 136 7.18 3.49 11.60
C ARG A 136 6.49 2.21 11.17
N LYS A 137 5.15 2.24 11.14
CA LYS A 137 4.38 1.07 10.70
C LYS A 137 4.70 0.74 9.25
N LEU A 138 5.14 -0.49 9.02
CA LEU A 138 5.32 -1.05 7.68
C LEU A 138 4.31 -2.18 7.50
N VAL A 139 3.50 -2.10 6.43
CA VAL A 139 2.58 -3.16 6.02
C VAL A 139 3.08 -3.72 4.69
N ILE A 140 3.27 -5.02 4.64
CA ILE A 140 3.64 -5.72 3.40
C ILE A 140 2.48 -6.60 2.97
N VAL A 141 2.03 -6.43 1.73
CA VAL A 141 0.91 -7.14 1.12
C VAL A 141 1.44 -8.12 0.07
N PRO A 142 1.94 -9.30 0.52
CA PRO A 142 2.50 -10.28 -0.40
C PRO A 142 1.41 -10.89 -1.28
N ARG A 143 1.75 -11.11 -2.58
CA ARG A 143 0.89 -11.86 -3.51
C ARG A 143 1.74 -12.88 -4.25
N GLU A 144 1.56 -14.12 -3.89
CA GLU A 144 2.23 -15.30 -4.45
C GLU A 144 1.43 -16.58 -4.14
N THR A 145 1.47 -17.56 -5.03
CA THR A 145 0.84 -18.86 -4.84
C THR A 145 1.60 -19.93 -5.64
N PRO A 146 2.07 -21.03 -4.99
CA PRO A 146 2.17 -21.27 -3.53
C PRO A 146 3.32 -20.49 -2.89
N PHE A 147 3.34 -20.39 -1.56
CA PHE A 147 4.51 -19.91 -0.83
C PHE A 147 5.57 -21.01 -0.72
N SER A 148 6.84 -20.68 -1.01
CA SER A 148 7.99 -21.51 -0.69
C SER A 148 8.42 -21.32 0.76
N VAL A 149 9.25 -22.24 1.27
CA VAL A 149 9.88 -22.12 2.60
C VAL A 149 10.63 -20.78 2.72
N LEU A 150 11.37 -20.38 1.67
CA LEU A 150 12.11 -19.12 1.66
C LEU A 150 11.19 -17.89 1.80
N HIS A 151 10.01 -17.92 1.16
CA HIS A 151 9.04 -16.84 1.31
C HIS A 151 8.53 -16.73 2.75
N LEU A 152 8.19 -17.88 3.36
CA LEU A 152 7.69 -17.94 4.73
C LEU A 152 8.75 -17.52 5.76
N GLU A 153 10.01 -17.91 5.57
CA GLU A 153 11.13 -17.48 6.43
C GLU A 153 11.34 -15.95 6.36
N ASN A 154 11.29 -15.36 5.17
CA ASN A 154 11.40 -13.92 4.99
C ASN A 154 10.22 -13.18 5.64
N MET A 155 8.99 -13.68 5.49
CA MET A 155 7.82 -13.11 6.17
C MET A 155 7.96 -13.20 7.70
N LEU A 156 8.41 -14.34 8.22
CA LEU A 156 8.63 -14.55 9.65
C LEU A 156 9.70 -13.58 10.18
N ARG A 157 10.80 -13.39 9.43
CA ARG A 157 11.86 -12.45 9.79
C ARG A 157 11.33 -11.04 9.92
N LEU A 158 10.54 -10.58 8.94
CA LEU A 158 9.92 -9.25 8.95
C LEU A 158 8.89 -9.11 10.07
N ALA A 159 8.05 -10.12 10.28
CA ALA A 159 7.06 -10.11 11.36
C ALA A 159 7.71 -9.99 12.75
N ARG A 160 8.86 -10.63 12.98
CA ARG A 160 9.63 -10.49 14.22
C ARG A 160 10.18 -9.07 14.45
N MET A 161 10.31 -8.28 13.39
CA MET A 161 10.69 -6.86 13.46
C MET A 161 9.49 -5.92 13.60
N GLY A 162 8.27 -6.44 13.78
CA GLY A 162 7.04 -5.66 13.93
C GLY A 162 6.38 -5.26 12.60
N VAL A 163 6.87 -5.77 11.46
CA VAL A 163 6.23 -5.55 10.16
C VAL A 163 4.94 -6.34 10.07
N VAL A 164 3.88 -5.70 9.62
CA VAL A 164 2.59 -6.37 9.39
C VAL A 164 2.65 -7.12 8.06
N ILE A 165 2.51 -8.43 8.09
CA ILE A 165 2.36 -9.26 6.91
C ILE A 165 0.87 -9.47 6.67
N LEU A 166 0.33 -8.87 5.60
CA LEU A 166 -1.08 -8.86 5.24
C LEU A 166 -1.23 -9.42 3.83
N PRO A 167 -1.33 -10.74 3.65
CA PRO A 167 -1.48 -11.34 2.32
C PRO A 167 -2.75 -10.83 1.62
N ALA A 168 -2.69 -10.70 0.28
CA ALA A 168 -3.83 -10.30 -0.54
C ALA A 168 -4.86 -11.45 -0.66
N ASN A 169 -5.41 -11.86 0.48
CA ASN A 169 -6.35 -12.98 0.63
C ASN A 169 -7.74 -12.43 1.03
N PRO A 170 -8.62 -12.12 0.06
CA PRO A 170 -9.96 -11.64 0.37
C PRO A 170 -10.81 -12.74 1.02
N GLY A 171 -11.65 -12.35 1.99
CA GLY A 171 -12.68 -13.22 2.55
C GLY A 171 -13.95 -13.21 1.69
N PHE A 172 -14.80 -14.22 1.84
CA PHE A 172 -16.05 -14.36 1.07
C PHE A 172 -17.32 -14.23 1.93
N TYR A 173 -17.17 -14.15 3.24
CA TYR A 173 -18.30 -14.11 4.18
C TYR A 173 -19.18 -12.86 4.07
N HIS A 174 -18.73 -11.83 3.38
CA HIS A 174 -19.51 -10.61 3.10
C HIS A 174 -20.27 -10.69 1.75
N HIS A 175 -20.34 -11.88 1.13
CA HIS A 175 -21.05 -12.15 -0.12
C HIS A 175 -20.66 -11.20 -1.27
N PRO A 176 -19.37 -11.11 -1.68
CA PRO A 176 -18.93 -10.21 -2.74
C PRO A 176 -19.66 -10.46 -4.05
N GLN A 177 -20.14 -9.40 -4.69
CA GLN A 177 -20.88 -9.45 -5.96
C GLN A 177 -19.97 -9.10 -7.15
N SER A 178 -18.80 -8.56 -6.88
CA SER A 178 -17.84 -8.11 -7.89
C SER A 178 -16.40 -8.37 -7.47
N VAL A 179 -15.49 -8.32 -8.45
CA VAL A 179 -14.04 -8.31 -8.16
C VAL A 179 -13.66 -7.06 -7.35
N GLY A 180 -14.36 -5.95 -7.55
CA GLY A 180 -14.18 -4.73 -6.77
C GLY A 180 -14.37 -4.95 -5.27
N ASP A 181 -15.37 -5.73 -4.87
CA ASP A 181 -15.65 -6.04 -3.46
C ASP A 181 -14.52 -6.86 -2.82
N LEU A 182 -13.89 -7.76 -3.60
CA LEU A 182 -12.72 -8.52 -3.16
C LEU A 182 -11.49 -7.60 -2.99
N VAL A 183 -11.34 -6.61 -3.88
CA VAL A 183 -10.31 -5.58 -3.76
C VAL A 183 -10.55 -4.73 -2.53
N ASP A 184 -11.76 -4.24 -2.33
CA ASP A 184 -12.16 -3.40 -1.20
C ASP A 184 -12.00 -4.12 0.14
N PHE A 185 -12.21 -5.44 0.21
CA PHE A 185 -11.93 -6.24 1.40
C PHE A 185 -10.47 -6.11 1.84
N VAL A 186 -9.53 -6.34 0.94
CA VAL A 186 -8.09 -6.27 1.26
C VAL A 186 -7.68 -4.84 1.59
N VAL A 187 -8.16 -3.86 0.81
CA VAL A 187 -7.87 -2.43 1.04
C VAL A 187 -8.41 -1.95 2.39
N ALA A 188 -9.63 -2.36 2.77
CA ALA A 188 -10.20 -2.07 4.08
C ALA A 188 -9.28 -2.56 5.22
N ARG A 189 -8.78 -3.81 5.13
CA ARG A 189 -7.85 -4.36 6.12
C ARG A 189 -6.52 -3.59 6.18
N ILE A 190 -6.03 -3.07 5.05
CA ILE A 190 -4.83 -2.22 5.03
C ILE A 190 -5.14 -0.88 5.72
N LEU A 191 -6.26 -0.24 5.40
CA LEU A 191 -6.67 1.02 6.01
C LEU A 191 -6.88 0.90 7.52
N ASP A 192 -7.46 -0.21 8.00
CA ASP A 192 -7.56 -0.54 9.43
C ASP A 192 -6.16 -0.56 10.09
N GLN A 193 -5.18 -1.21 9.46
CA GLN A 193 -3.81 -1.25 9.98
C GLN A 193 -3.18 0.15 10.03
N LEU A 194 -3.51 1.03 9.10
CA LEU A 194 -3.03 2.41 9.06
C LEU A 194 -3.78 3.35 10.02
N GLY A 195 -4.89 2.90 10.59
CA GLY A 195 -5.78 3.74 11.39
C GLY A 195 -6.37 4.88 10.55
N VAL A 196 -6.74 4.59 9.30
CA VAL A 196 -7.44 5.50 8.38
C VAL A 196 -8.90 5.08 8.32
N ALA A 197 -9.80 6.02 8.59
CA ALA A 197 -11.25 5.77 8.55
C ALA A 197 -11.70 5.47 7.12
N HIS A 198 -12.58 4.51 6.96
CA HIS A 198 -13.16 4.10 5.69
C HIS A 198 -14.56 3.51 5.87
N ALA A 199 -15.31 3.42 4.77
CA ALA A 199 -16.64 2.80 4.70
C ALA A 199 -16.72 1.73 3.60
N LEU A 200 -15.58 1.06 3.29
CA LEU A 200 -15.52 0.07 2.19
C LEU A 200 -16.32 -1.19 2.50
N MET A 201 -16.44 -1.54 3.78
CA MET A 201 -17.21 -2.71 4.23
C MET A 201 -17.73 -2.49 5.64
N PRO A 202 -18.88 -3.16 6.00
CA PRO A 202 -19.35 -3.20 7.38
C PRO A 202 -18.35 -3.93 8.27
N ARG A 203 -18.27 -3.53 9.53
CA ARG A 203 -17.43 -4.23 10.52
C ARG A 203 -18.10 -5.50 10.97
N TRP A 204 -17.30 -6.50 11.29
CA TRP A 204 -17.83 -7.74 11.86
C TRP A 204 -18.56 -7.47 13.17
N GLY A 205 -19.84 -7.92 13.25
CA GLY A 205 -20.68 -7.73 14.42
C GLY A 205 -21.56 -6.48 14.41
N ASP A 206 -21.44 -5.59 13.43
CA ASP A 206 -22.40 -4.51 13.22
C ASP A 206 -23.78 -5.07 12.80
N GLU A 207 -24.89 -4.35 13.10
CA GLU A 207 -26.24 -4.79 12.77
C GLU A 207 -26.44 -5.11 11.28
N ALA A 208 -25.80 -4.35 10.40
CA ALA A 208 -25.79 -4.60 8.97
C ALA A 208 -25.16 -5.94 8.57
N SER A 209 -24.26 -6.51 9.40
CA SER A 209 -23.65 -7.82 9.17
C SER A 209 -24.50 -8.98 9.74
N ARG A 210 -25.43 -8.72 10.67
CA ARG A 210 -26.28 -9.75 11.29
C ARG A 210 -27.47 -10.16 10.42
N SER A 211 -28.05 -9.22 9.68
CA SER A 211 -29.23 -9.48 8.83
C SER A 211 -29.01 -10.50 7.71
N HIS A 212 -27.76 -10.77 7.35
CA HIS A 212 -27.39 -11.75 6.33
C HIS A 212 -27.21 -13.19 6.85
N PHE A 213 -27.25 -13.40 8.17
CA PHE A 213 -27.10 -14.71 8.79
C PHE A 213 -28.42 -15.26 9.37
N GLU A 214 -29.49 -14.46 9.35
CA GLU A 214 -30.81 -14.84 9.93
C GLU A 214 -31.84 -15.23 8.85
N GLU A 215 -31.50 -15.24 7.56
CA GLU A 215 -32.26 -15.81 6.44
C GLU A 215 -31.65 -17.15 5.98
#